data_051cf880bea1368e17738fd58f613bf6
#
_entry.id   051cf880bea1368e17738fd58f613bf6
#
_cell.length_a   1.000
_cell.length_b   1.000
_cell.length_c   1.000
_cell.angle_alpha   90.00
_cell.angle_beta   90.00
_cell.angle_gamma   90.00
#
_symmetry.space_group_name_H-M   'P 1'
#
loop_
_entity.id
_entity.type
_entity.pdbx_description
1 polymer ?
#
loop_
_entity_poly.entity_id
_entity_poly.type
_entity_poly.pdbx_seq_one_letter_code
_entity_poly.pdbx_strand_id
1 'polypeptide(L)'
;VKAVSDPPTPPADHRQLAVEQELFTTSLYSPGSPLFLPNGTRIFNKLTSFLKAQYAQFGFQEVISPTIYKKSLWEKSGHWENYAEDMFSVTGRGASGETEGRQLGEDEEFGLKPMNCPGHCLLFASKQRSFREMPVRFSDFSPLHRNEISGALSGLTRVRRFHQDDGHIFCRPSQVAQEISKTLDFVRLAYETFKLGPYRLALSTRPKDHYIGTEEEWAGAESALKQALDASGQVWSVNEGDGAFYGPKIDIILKDSDGKEHQTATIQLDFQLPKRFELEYTAPAPELEQKGLTTTDPELLAVSGPVRPVMIHRAVLGSVERFMALLIEHYNGRWPFWLNTRQVMVITVNDDPAVVDFAVNAVNRIQGLPVAEGAVQARSLHDPVFAVDIDISPRSVKKKISEAIRKHYSIIAVVGKNNVEGGRFITVDFRGVAPSQKVISADLLEAIRLNENPTDTQEVKADVELSADQLKQMNVTPEQLRKMLIELEQAYQ
;
A
#
# COMPACT_ATOMS: atom_id res chain seq x y z
N VAL A 1 45.47 15.00 -16.72
CA VAL A 1 44.86 14.74 -15.42
C VAL A 1 43.62 13.92 -15.68
N LYS A 2 43.67 12.60 -15.38
CA LYS A 2 42.49 11.73 -15.44
C LYS A 2 41.57 12.19 -14.32
N ALA A 3 40.32 12.53 -14.67
CA ALA A 3 39.26 12.71 -13.70
C ALA A 3 39.13 11.41 -12.91
N VAL A 4 39.38 11.47 -11.61
CA VAL A 4 39.07 10.39 -10.69
C VAL A 4 37.56 10.39 -10.62
N SER A 5 36.95 9.38 -11.24
CA SER A 5 35.52 9.14 -11.03
C SER A 5 35.31 8.83 -9.55
N ASP A 6 34.43 9.56 -8.91
CA ASP A 6 34.01 9.25 -7.56
C ASP A 6 33.62 7.75 -7.48
N PRO A 7 33.97 7.06 -6.40
CA PRO A 7 33.57 5.68 -6.24
C PRO A 7 32.02 5.60 -6.34
N PRO A 8 31.48 4.56 -7.00
CA PRO A 8 30.05 4.42 -7.11
C PRO A 8 29.42 4.46 -5.73
N THR A 9 28.43 5.31 -5.55
CA THR A 9 27.66 5.38 -4.29
C THR A 9 27.13 3.96 -3.98
N PRO A 10 27.39 3.43 -2.76
CA PRO A 10 26.87 2.12 -2.43
C PRO A 10 25.35 2.10 -2.60
N PRO A 11 24.79 0.97 -3.04
CA PRO A 11 23.36 0.84 -3.20
C PRO A 11 22.61 1.09 -1.89
N ALA A 12 21.43 1.65 -1.99
CA ALA A 12 20.60 1.97 -0.83
C ALA A 12 20.17 0.68 -0.11
N ASP A 13 20.43 0.57 1.19
CA ASP A 13 20.00 -0.55 2.04
C ASP A 13 18.84 -0.10 2.93
N HIS A 14 17.64 -0.68 2.73
CA HIS A 14 16.46 -0.37 3.51
C HIS A 14 16.65 -0.58 5.02
N ARG A 15 17.52 -1.49 5.44
CA ARG A 15 17.80 -1.77 6.87
C ARG A 15 18.55 -0.62 7.53
N GLN A 16 19.54 -0.06 6.86
CA GLN A 16 20.29 1.11 7.34
C GLN A 16 19.39 2.35 7.38
N LEU A 17 18.74 2.65 6.26
CA LEU A 17 17.85 3.80 6.14
C LEU A 17 16.68 3.75 7.14
N ALA A 18 16.17 2.55 7.41
CA ALA A 18 15.12 2.37 8.42
C ALA A 18 15.58 2.70 9.84
N VAL A 19 16.83 2.39 10.20
CA VAL A 19 17.41 2.77 11.51
C VAL A 19 17.57 4.30 11.59
N GLU A 20 18.12 4.93 10.55
CA GLU A 20 18.32 6.38 10.50
C GLU A 20 17.01 7.18 10.55
N GLN A 21 15.95 6.63 9.97
CA GLN A 21 14.64 7.27 9.91
C GLN A 21 13.64 6.74 10.95
N GLU A 22 14.06 5.82 11.82
CA GLU A 22 13.24 5.26 12.90
C GLU A 22 11.96 4.62 12.36
N LEU A 23 12.08 3.74 11.33
CA LEU A 23 10.92 3.13 10.68
C LEU A 23 10.49 1.83 11.34
N PHE A 24 11.42 0.93 11.61
CA PHE A 24 11.15 -0.34 12.29
C PHE A 24 12.37 -0.85 13.05
N THR A 25 12.13 -1.79 13.94
CA THR A 25 13.16 -2.52 14.65
C THR A 25 12.83 -4.01 14.69
N THR A 26 13.79 -4.84 15.05
CA THR A 26 13.63 -6.28 15.21
C THR A 26 13.82 -6.68 16.67
N SER A 27 13.27 -7.83 17.07
CA SER A 27 13.41 -8.35 18.43
C SER A 27 13.72 -9.83 18.41
N LEU A 28 14.50 -10.29 19.38
CA LEU A 28 14.74 -11.71 19.62
C LEU A 28 13.47 -12.48 20.00
N TYR A 29 12.48 -11.75 20.54
CA TYR A 29 11.17 -12.32 20.94
C TYR A 29 10.19 -12.45 19.78
N SER A 30 10.48 -11.83 18.61
CA SER A 30 9.64 -11.88 17.42
C SER A 30 10.49 -12.03 16.14
N PRO A 31 11.28 -13.13 16.02
CA PRO A 31 12.18 -13.31 14.88
C PRO A 31 11.39 -13.39 13.57
N GLY A 32 11.75 -12.56 12.59
CA GLY A 32 11.04 -12.45 11.31
C GLY A 32 9.72 -11.68 11.37
N SER A 33 9.41 -11.04 12.51
CA SER A 33 8.23 -10.18 12.66
C SER A 33 8.67 -8.80 13.13
N PRO A 34 8.87 -7.84 12.22
CA PRO A 34 9.37 -6.52 12.55
C PRO A 34 8.39 -5.74 13.42
N LEU A 35 8.93 -4.92 14.33
CA LEU A 35 8.17 -3.97 15.13
C LEU A 35 8.23 -2.61 14.43
N PHE A 36 7.12 -2.16 13.89
CA PHE A 36 7.04 -0.85 13.27
C PHE A 36 7.05 0.25 14.32
N LEU A 37 7.97 1.21 14.16
CA LEU A 37 8.02 2.43 14.95
C LEU A 37 7.00 3.45 14.41
N PRO A 38 6.73 4.56 15.13
CA PRO A 38 5.72 5.54 14.71
C PRO A 38 5.88 6.02 13.26
N ASN A 39 7.11 6.30 12.82
CA ASN A 39 7.37 6.73 11.45
C ASN A 39 7.06 5.61 10.44
N GLY A 40 7.52 4.39 10.68
CA GLY A 40 7.22 3.26 9.80
C GLY A 40 5.74 2.95 9.74
N THR A 41 5.03 3.04 10.87
CA THR A 41 3.58 2.85 10.94
C THR A 41 2.84 3.90 10.09
N ARG A 42 3.30 5.16 10.08
CA ARG A 42 2.73 6.19 9.21
C ARG A 42 2.84 5.83 7.73
N ILE A 43 4.03 5.40 7.27
CA ILE A 43 4.21 4.97 5.87
C ILE A 43 3.31 3.78 5.56
N PHE A 44 3.30 2.77 6.42
CA PHE A 44 2.44 1.59 6.29
C PHE A 44 0.96 1.98 6.11
N ASN A 45 0.46 2.86 6.98
CA ASN A 45 -0.92 3.33 6.92
C ASN A 45 -1.19 4.15 5.65
N LYS A 46 -0.26 4.98 5.18
CA LYS A 46 -0.39 5.72 3.90
C LYS A 46 -0.48 4.77 2.71
N LEU A 47 0.35 3.72 2.66
CA LEU A 47 0.32 2.71 1.59
C LEU A 47 -1.03 1.98 1.56
N THR A 48 -1.49 1.51 2.71
CA THR A 48 -2.79 0.81 2.80
C THR A 48 -3.96 1.74 2.50
N SER A 49 -3.93 2.98 2.99
CA SER A 49 -4.97 3.99 2.73
C SER A 49 -5.02 4.37 1.25
N PHE A 50 -3.87 4.48 0.58
CA PHE A 50 -3.81 4.71 -0.87
C PHE A 50 -4.61 3.64 -1.63
N LEU A 51 -4.35 2.35 -1.37
CA LEU A 51 -5.07 1.27 -2.04
C LEU A 51 -6.57 1.26 -1.71
N LYS A 52 -6.92 1.46 -0.45
CA LYS A 52 -8.32 1.52 -0.01
C LYS A 52 -9.08 2.66 -0.69
N ALA A 53 -8.44 3.80 -0.92
CA ALA A 53 -9.03 4.91 -1.66
C ALA A 53 -9.34 4.54 -3.13
N GLN A 54 -8.56 3.62 -3.72
CA GLN A 54 -8.78 3.17 -5.10
C GLN A 54 -9.89 2.10 -5.21
N TYR A 55 -10.24 1.41 -4.13
CA TYR A 55 -11.19 0.30 -4.18
C TYR A 55 -12.54 0.65 -4.77
N ALA A 56 -13.04 1.87 -4.55
CA ALA A 56 -14.32 2.32 -5.09
C ALA A 56 -14.35 2.25 -6.64
N GLN A 57 -13.29 2.71 -7.30
CA GLN A 57 -13.22 2.71 -8.77
C GLN A 57 -12.95 1.32 -9.37
N PHE A 58 -12.27 0.44 -8.62
CA PHE A 58 -12.01 -0.93 -9.06
C PHE A 58 -13.06 -1.93 -8.54
N GLY A 59 -14.03 -1.48 -7.75
CA GLY A 59 -15.16 -2.26 -7.26
C GLY A 59 -14.82 -3.29 -6.19
N PHE A 60 -13.76 -3.08 -5.40
CA PHE A 60 -13.40 -3.94 -4.27
C PHE A 60 -14.13 -3.53 -3.00
N GLN A 61 -14.53 -4.54 -2.22
CA GLN A 61 -15.07 -4.40 -0.88
C GLN A 61 -14.06 -4.91 0.14
N GLU A 62 -13.75 -4.09 1.14
CA GLU A 62 -12.84 -4.50 2.20
C GLU A 62 -13.54 -5.46 3.16
N VAL A 63 -12.86 -6.53 3.51
CA VAL A 63 -13.29 -7.53 4.48
C VAL A 63 -12.18 -7.79 5.48
N ILE A 64 -12.54 -8.38 6.63
CA ILE A 64 -11.59 -8.81 7.64
C ILE A 64 -11.86 -10.27 7.96
N SER A 65 -10.87 -11.13 7.72
CA SER A 65 -10.96 -12.55 8.01
C SER A 65 -10.17 -12.94 9.26
N PRO A 66 -10.56 -14.00 9.98
CA PRO A 66 -9.84 -14.48 11.15
C PRO A 66 -8.37 -14.82 10.86
N THR A 67 -7.52 -14.68 11.85
CA THR A 67 -6.09 -15.05 11.74
C THR A 67 -5.87 -16.54 11.97
N ILE A 68 -6.74 -17.19 12.75
CA ILE A 68 -6.66 -18.59 13.15
C ILE A 68 -7.86 -19.34 12.60
N TYR A 69 -7.60 -20.50 11.98
CA TYR A 69 -8.63 -21.42 11.50
C TYR A 69 -8.31 -22.85 11.92
N LYS A 70 -9.36 -23.69 12.03
CA LYS A 70 -9.20 -25.13 12.23
C LYS A 70 -8.43 -25.77 11.07
N LYS A 71 -7.63 -26.77 11.37
CA LYS A 71 -6.88 -27.58 10.39
C LYS A 71 -7.75 -28.06 9.24
N SER A 72 -8.99 -28.48 9.53
CA SER A 72 -9.94 -28.97 8.53
C SER A 72 -10.22 -27.96 7.39
N LEU A 73 -10.10 -26.65 7.62
CA LEU A 73 -10.18 -25.66 6.55
C LEU A 73 -8.98 -25.76 5.59
N TRP A 74 -7.81 -25.98 6.14
CA TRP A 74 -6.55 -26.10 5.38
C TRP A 74 -6.50 -27.41 4.59
N GLU A 75 -7.06 -28.48 5.14
CA GLU A 75 -7.25 -29.75 4.44
C GLU A 75 -8.26 -29.60 3.28
N LYS A 76 -9.41 -28.97 3.54
CA LYS A 76 -10.43 -28.67 2.51
C LYS A 76 -9.86 -27.88 1.36
N SER A 77 -9.06 -26.86 1.64
CA SER A 77 -8.45 -25.98 0.62
C SER A 77 -7.22 -26.59 -0.09
N GLY A 78 -6.68 -27.69 0.43
CA GLY A 78 -5.43 -28.30 -0.09
C GLY A 78 -4.15 -27.66 0.38
N HIS A 79 -4.21 -26.63 1.22
CA HIS A 79 -3.02 -26.00 1.76
C HIS A 79 -2.26 -26.92 2.70
N TRP A 80 -2.96 -27.75 3.48
CA TRP A 80 -2.32 -28.68 4.40
C TRP A 80 -1.43 -29.72 3.70
N GLU A 81 -1.82 -30.19 2.53
CA GLU A 81 -1.07 -31.16 1.74
C GLU A 81 0.12 -30.54 1.01
N ASN A 82 -0.03 -29.29 0.54
CA ASN A 82 0.93 -28.66 -0.35
C ASN A 82 1.75 -27.52 0.30
N TYR A 83 1.40 -27.09 1.52
CA TYR A 83 1.97 -25.90 2.16
C TYR A 83 2.17 -26.05 3.67
N ALA A 84 2.05 -27.26 4.24
CA ALA A 84 2.09 -27.50 5.69
C ALA A 84 3.41 -27.07 6.34
N GLU A 85 4.54 -27.24 5.68
CA GLU A 85 5.87 -26.89 6.20
C GLU A 85 6.01 -25.39 6.45
N ASP A 86 5.32 -24.57 5.67
CA ASP A 86 5.30 -23.12 5.77
C ASP A 86 4.20 -22.58 6.71
N MET A 87 3.43 -23.45 7.37
CA MET A 87 2.36 -23.06 8.28
C MET A 87 2.77 -23.15 9.74
N PHE A 88 2.32 -22.19 10.56
CA PHE A 88 2.37 -22.29 12.01
C PHE A 88 1.17 -23.06 12.52
N SER A 89 1.42 -24.11 13.30
CA SER A 89 0.40 -24.82 14.06
C SER A 89 0.16 -24.13 15.40
N VAL A 90 -1.10 -24.06 15.81
CA VAL A 90 -1.52 -23.43 17.07
C VAL A 90 -2.36 -24.40 17.86
N THR A 91 -1.92 -24.68 19.10
CA THR A 91 -2.66 -25.47 20.06
C THR A 91 -3.12 -24.62 21.22
N GLY A 92 -4.40 -24.76 21.63
CA GLY A 92 -4.93 -24.08 22.79
C GLY A 92 -4.36 -24.63 24.09
N ARG A 93 -3.99 -23.76 25.03
CA ARG A 93 -3.58 -24.18 26.36
C ARG A 93 -4.76 -24.89 27.05
N GLY A 94 -4.58 -26.15 27.48
CA GLY A 94 -5.62 -26.97 28.07
C GLY A 94 -6.31 -27.95 27.11
N ALA A 95 -5.91 -28.00 25.83
CA ALA A 95 -6.31 -29.07 24.91
C ALA A 95 -5.83 -30.45 25.38
N SER A 96 -4.74 -30.51 26.16
CA SER A 96 -4.18 -31.71 26.79
C SER A 96 -4.82 -32.11 28.14
N GLY A 97 -5.90 -31.44 28.57
CA GLY A 97 -6.58 -31.78 29.84
C GLY A 97 -5.91 -31.25 31.09
N GLU A 98 -4.91 -30.40 30.99
CA GLU A 98 -4.13 -29.88 32.14
C GLU A 98 -4.86 -28.80 32.94
N THR A 99 -6.02 -28.33 32.51
CA THR A 99 -6.80 -27.27 33.20
C THR A 99 -8.18 -27.79 33.59
N GLU A 100 -8.41 -27.98 34.90
CA GLU A 100 -9.73 -28.35 35.43
C GLU A 100 -10.80 -27.33 35.00
N GLY A 101 -11.94 -27.83 34.51
CA GLY A 101 -13.12 -27.04 34.18
C GLY A 101 -13.16 -26.42 32.77
N ARG A 102 -12.17 -26.62 31.93
CA ARG A 102 -12.30 -26.31 30.48
C ARG A 102 -12.82 -27.54 29.74
N GLN A 103 -13.80 -27.30 28.87
CA GLN A 103 -14.27 -28.31 27.94
C GLN A 103 -13.05 -28.84 27.17
N LEU A 104 -12.77 -30.15 27.37
CA LEU A 104 -11.86 -30.89 26.53
C LEU A 104 -12.48 -30.84 25.10
N GLY A 105 -12.03 -29.88 24.29
CA GLY A 105 -12.18 -30.03 22.85
C GLY A 105 -11.33 -31.25 22.46
N GLU A 106 -11.82 -32.11 21.61
CA GLU A 106 -10.99 -33.02 20.85
C GLU A 106 -9.70 -32.31 20.44
N ASP A 107 -8.61 -33.02 20.22
CA ASP A 107 -7.31 -32.45 19.78
C ASP A 107 -7.45 -31.62 18.50
N GLU A 108 -8.09 -30.45 18.61
CA GLU A 108 -8.30 -29.54 17.49
C GLU A 108 -7.02 -28.76 17.23
N GLU A 109 -6.33 -29.15 16.21
CA GLU A 109 -5.21 -28.39 15.68
C GLU A 109 -5.73 -27.20 14.85
N PHE A 110 -5.22 -26.01 15.16
CA PHE A 110 -5.46 -24.79 14.41
C PHE A 110 -4.19 -24.38 13.67
N GLY A 111 -4.35 -23.63 12.60
CA GLY A 111 -3.22 -23.01 11.88
C GLY A 111 -3.38 -21.50 11.82
N LEU A 112 -2.25 -20.77 11.95
CA LEU A 112 -2.21 -19.36 11.54
C LEU A 112 -2.31 -19.29 10.03
N LYS A 113 -3.14 -18.38 9.51
CA LYS A 113 -3.34 -18.28 8.06
C LYS A 113 -2.06 -17.81 7.33
N PRO A 114 -1.57 -18.54 6.33
CA PRO A 114 -0.53 -18.10 5.43
C PRO A 114 -1.07 -17.31 4.24
N MET A 115 -2.38 -17.40 3.98
CA MET A 115 -3.12 -16.79 2.86
C MET A 115 -4.57 -16.52 3.27
N ASN A 116 -5.24 -15.56 2.60
CA ASN A 116 -6.64 -15.21 2.90
C ASN A 116 -7.66 -15.98 2.03
N CYS A 117 -7.23 -16.63 0.96
CA CYS A 117 -8.11 -17.23 -0.03
C CYS A 117 -9.17 -18.20 0.54
N PRO A 118 -8.87 -19.14 1.48
CA PRO A 118 -9.90 -19.98 2.07
C PRO A 118 -10.96 -19.20 2.85
N GLY A 119 -10.53 -18.14 3.59
CA GLY A 119 -11.45 -17.26 4.30
C GLY A 119 -12.39 -16.52 3.36
N HIS A 120 -11.88 -16.03 2.22
CA HIS A 120 -12.71 -15.36 1.21
C HIS A 120 -13.68 -16.32 0.52
N CYS A 121 -13.31 -17.60 0.32
CA CYS A 121 -14.24 -18.62 -0.14
C CYS A 121 -15.41 -18.82 0.85
N LEU A 122 -15.13 -18.82 2.16
CA LEU A 122 -16.18 -18.89 3.18
C LEU A 122 -17.08 -17.65 3.15
N LEU A 123 -16.53 -16.46 2.96
CA LEU A 123 -17.28 -15.22 2.82
C LEU A 123 -18.16 -15.24 1.56
N PHE A 124 -17.65 -15.73 0.44
CA PHE A 124 -18.45 -15.89 -0.77
C PHE A 124 -19.62 -16.85 -0.56
N ALA A 125 -19.35 -18.02 0.05
CA ALA A 125 -20.34 -19.06 0.32
C ALA A 125 -21.36 -18.70 1.42
N SER A 126 -21.14 -17.61 2.18
CA SER A 126 -22.01 -17.23 3.30
C SER A 126 -23.42 -16.83 2.91
N LYS A 127 -23.66 -16.57 1.63
CA LYS A 127 -24.99 -16.28 1.08
C LYS A 127 -25.14 -16.81 -0.35
N GLN A 128 -26.38 -17.08 -0.75
CA GLN A 128 -26.68 -17.39 -2.14
C GLN A 128 -26.37 -16.20 -3.05
N ARG A 129 -25.83 -16.48 -4.24
CA ARG A 129 -25.41 -15.47 -5.21
C ARG A 129 -26.16 -15.61 -6.53
N SER A 130 -26.40 -14.51 -7.19
CA SER A 130 -26.95 -14.46 -8.55
C SER A 130 -25.88 -14.00 -9.53
N PHE A 131 -25.98 -14.42 -10.79
CA PHE A 131 -25.10 -13.93 -11.88
C PHE A 131 -25.09 -12.40 -12.00
N ARG A 132 -26.16 -11.74 -11.56
CA ARG A 132 -26.27 -10.27 -11.57
C ARG A 132 -25.38 -9.59 -10.52
N GLU A 133 -24.99 -10.32 -9.48
CA GLU A 133 -24.08 -9.82 -8.45
C GLU A 133 -22.60 -10.00 -8.85
N MET A 134 -22.35 -10.78 -9.91
CA MET A 134 -20.99 -11.09 -10.35
C MET A 134 -20.41 -9.95 -11.22
N PRO A 135 -19.16 -9.59 -11.05
CA PRO A 135 -18.16 -10.19 -10.16
C PRO A 135 -18.22 -9.65 -8.72
N VAL A 136 -17.95 -10.53 -7.74
CA VAL A 136 -17.75 -10.17 -6.33
C VAL A 136 -16.26 -10.01 -6.07
N ARG A 137 -15.83 -8.90 -5.47
CA ARG A 137 -14.42 -8.61 -5.23
C ARG A 137 -14.19 -8.27 -3.77
N PHE A 138 -13.43 -9.10 -3.07
CA PHE A 138 -13.01 -8.87 -1.68
C PHE A 138 -11.55 -8.46 -1.62
N SER A 139 -11.20 -7.64 -0.63
CA SER A 139 -9.83 -7.28 -0.30
C SER A 139 -9.63 -7.30 1.21
N ASP A 140 -8.50 -7.85 1.66
CA ASP A 140 -8.20 -8.05 3.08
C ASP A 140 -6.72 -7.70 3.36
N PHE A 141 -6.50 -6.81 4.33
CA PHE A 141 -5.16 -6.46 4.84
C PHE A 141 -4.84 -7.16 6.17
N SER A 142 -5.57 -8.19 6.53
CA SER A 142 -5.30 -8.94 7.77
C SER A 142 -3.90 -9.58 7.73
N PRO A 143 -3.23 -9.68 8.89
CA PRO A 143 -1.89 -10.24 8.95
C PRO A 143 -1.84 -11.71 8.54
N LEU A 144 -0.84 -12.06 7.75
CA LEU A 144 -0.50 -13.40 7.30
C LEU A 144 0.76 -13.89 8.01
N HIS A 145 0.89 -15.20 8.17
CA HIS A 145 1.99 -15.82 8.90
C HIS A 145 2.56 -16.98 8.10
N ARG A 146 3.89 -16.98 7.87
CA ARG A 146 4.60 -18.07 7.21
C ARG A 146 5.79 -18.50 8.04
N ASN A 147 5.96 -19.81 8.20
CA ASN A 147 7.04 -20.41 8.98
C ASN A 147 8.35 -20.44 8.16
N GLU A 148 8.81 -19.25 7.74
CA GLU A 148 10.06 -19.11 7.02
C GLU A 148 11.25 -19.56 7.84
N ILE A 149 12.19 -20.27 7.21
CA ILE A 149 13.44 -20.68 7.88
C ILE A 149 14.27 -19.46 8.29
N SER A 150 14.91 -19.52 9.46
CA SER A 150 15.63 -18.38 10.04
C SER A 150 16.71 -17.80 9.11
N GLY A 151 17.42 -18.66 8.37
CA GLY A 151 18.47 -18.23 7.44
C GLY A 151 17.97 -17.49 6.19
N ALA A 152 16.68 -17.57 5.89
CA ALA A 152 16.08 -16.86 4.75
C ALA A 152 15.54 -15.47 5.11
N LEU A 153 15.45 -15.12 6.39
CA LEU A 153 14.91 -13.84 6.84
C LEU A 153 15.82 -12.69 6.44
N SER A 154 15.25 -11.60 5.89
CA SER A 154 16.00 -10.44 5.41
C SER A 154 15.20 -9.16 5.53
N GLY A 155 15.50 -8.33 6.53
CA GLY A 155 14.86 -7.03 6.75
C GLY A 155 13.33 -7.09 6.64
N LEU A 156 12.76 -6.29 5.74
CA LEU A 156 11.33 -6.34 5.39
C LEU A 156 11.05 -7.19 4.13
N THR A 157 12.07 -7.65 3.41
CA THR A 157 11.88 -8.35 2.14
C THR A 157 11.45 -9.80 2.31
N ARG A 158 11.85 -10.45 3.43
CA ARG A 158 11.41 -11.82 3.78
C ARG A 158 11.19 -11.93 5.27
N VAL A 159 9.94 -12.04 5.66
CA VAL A 159 9.47 -11.99 7.04
C VAL A 159 8.49 -13.15 7.33
N ARG A 160 8.26 -13.45 8.61
CA ARG A 160 7.31 -14.47 9.07
C ARG A 160 5.90 -13.93 9.28
N ARG A 161 5.76 -12.64 9.59
CA ARG A 161 4.49 -11.93 9.70
C ARG A 161 4.49 -10.74 8.76
N PHE A 162 3.48 -10.66 7.90
CA PHE A 162 3.32 -9.58 6.93
C PHE A 162 1.85 -9.31 6.63
N HIS A 163 1.60 -8.19 5.97
CA HIS A 163 0.30 -7.84 5.43
C HIS A 163 0.40 -7.84 3.91
N GLN A 164 -0.64 -8.34 3.28
CA GLN A 164 -0.76 -8.31 1.83
C GLN A 164 -1.99 -7.49 1.45
N ASP A 165 -1.93 -6.75 0.35
CA ASP A 165 -3.13 -6.19 -0.25
C ASP A 165 -3.89 -7.29 -1.00
N ASP A 166 -4.28 -8.30 -0.27
CA ASP A 166 -4.78 -9.56 -0.80
C ASP A 166 -6.22 -9.42 -1.26
N GLY A 167 -6.44 -9.54 -2.56
CA GLY A 167 -7.74 -9.42 -3.19
C GLY A 167 -8.14 -10.66 -3.96
N HIS A 168 -9.41 -11.03 -3.82
CA HIS A 168 -10.00 -12.17 -4.52
C HIS A 168 -11.23 -11.73 -5.29
N ILE A 169 -11.24 -12.05 -6.58
CA ILE A 169 -12.34 -11.75 -7.50
C ILE A 169 -13.02 -13.06 -7.84
N PHE A 170 -14.29 -13.18 -7.49
CA PHE A 170 -15.14 -14.28 -7.92
C PHE A 170 -15.95 -13.78 -9.10
N CYS A 171 -15.72 -14.33 -10.28
CA CYS A 171 -16.31 -13.84 -11.51
C CYS A 171 -16.91 -14.97 -12.36
N ARG A 172 -17.74 -14.57 -13.31
CA ARG A 172 -18.25 -15.47 -14.35
C ARG A 172 -17.12 -15.85 -15.30
N PRO A 173 -17.11 -17.04 -15.90
CA PRO A 173 -16.11 -17.40 -16.90
C PRO A 173 -15.97 -16.37 -18.02
N SER A 174 -17.08 -15.77 -18.47
CA SER A 174 -17.09 -14.70 -19.49
C SER A 174 -16.46 -13.37 -19.05
N GLN A 175 -16.24 -13.14 -17.74
CA GLN A 175 -15.68 -11.90 -17.19
C GLN A 175 -14.16 -11.97 -16.94
N VAL A 176 -13.55 -13.14 -17.03
CA VAL A 176 -12.14 -13.36 -16.64
C VAL A 176 -11.19 -12.38 -17.32
N ALA A 177 -11.27 -12.25 -18.65
CA ALA A 177 -10.36 -11.37 -19.41
C ALA A 177 -10.50 -9.90 -18.98
N GLN A 178 -11.74 -9.43 -18.75
CA GLN A 178 -12.01 -8.07 -18.31
C GLN A 178 -11.47 -7.81 -16.90
N GLU A 179 -11.60 -8.77 -15.98
CA GLU A 179 -11.11 -8.62 -14.60
C GLU A 179 -9.58 -8.63 -14.53
N ILE A 180 -8.92 -9.42 -15.36
CA ILE A 180 -7.46 -9.38 -15.48
C ILE A 180 -6.99 -8.02 -16.02
N SER A 181 -7.62 -7.52 -17.09
CA SER A 181 -7.29 -6.19 -17.65
C SER A 181 -7.44 -5.08 -16.62
N LYS A 182 -8.56 -5.04 -15.87
CA LYS A 182 -8.78 -4.07 -14.80
C LYS A 182 -7.73 -4.18 -13.69
N THR A 183 -7.28 -5.39 -13.38
CA THR A 183 -6.24 -5.59 -12.37
C THR A 183 -4.88 -5.06 -12.85
N LEU A 184 -4.54 -5.26 -14.12
CA LEU A 184 -3.34 -4.68 -14.73
C LEU A 184 -3.41 -3.14 -14.73
N ASP A 185 -4.57 -2.54 -15.00
CA ASP A 185 -4.79 -1.09 -14.88
C ASP A 185 -4.58 -0.60 -13.44
N PHE A 186 -5.02 -1.37 -12.46
CA PHE A 186 -4.82 -1.02 -11.05
C PHE A 186 -3.33 -1.06 -10.66
N VAL A 187 -2.60 -2.08 -11.10
CA VAL A 187 -1.14 -2.16 -10.90
C VAL A 187 -0.45 -0.95 -11.56
N ARG A 188 -0.80 -0.64 -12.81
CA ARG A 188 -0.24 0.51 -13.54
C ARG A 188 -0.47 1.81 -12.78
N LEU A 189 -1.70 2.10 -12.36
CA LEU A 189 -2.04 3.30 -11.58
C LEU A 189 -1.21 3.40 -10.29
N ALA A 190 -1.08 2.30 -9.55
CA ALA A 190 -0.29 2.29 -8.32
C ALA A 190 1.19 2.59 -8.61
N TYR A 191 1.78 1.92 -9.60
CA TYR A 191 3.20 2.09 -9.89
C TYR A 191 3.54 3.45 -10.46
N GLU A 192 2.66 4.05 -11.27
CA GLU A 192 2.79 5.43 -11.74
C GLU A 192 2.73 6.42 -10.57
N THR A 193 1.82 6.21 -9.61
CA THR A 193 1.71 7.07 -8.41
C THR A 193 2.97 7.01 -7.54
N PHE A 194 3.54 5.83 -7.35
CA PHE A 194 4.80 5.66 -6.62
C PHE A 194 6.05 5.97 -7.47
N LYS A 195 5.87 6.35 -8.75
CA LYS A 195 6.97 6.62 -9.71
C LYS A 195 7.92 5.42 -9.83
N LEU A 196 7.38 4.21 -9.76
CA LEU A 196 8.12 2.97 -9.92
C LEU A 196 8.16 2.55 -11.39
N GLY A 197 9.30 2.07 -11.83
CA GLY A 197 9.44 1.49 -13.16
C GLY A 197 10.86 1.61 -13.72
N PRO A 198 11.13 0.98 -14.85
CA PRO A 198 10.24 0.08 -15.58
C PRO A 198 10.04 -1.27 -14.85
N TYR A 199 8.88 -1.89 -15.06
CA TYR A 199 8.60 -3.25 -14.63
C TYR A 199 8.37 -4.18 -15.83
N ARG A 200 8.53 -5.48 -15.64
CA ARG A 200 8.21 -6.49 -16.65
C ARG A 200 7.11 -7.42 -16.19
N LEU A 201 6.37 -7.97 -17.14
CA LEU A 201 5.36 -8.99 -16.92
C LEU A 201 5.92 -10.36 -17.27
N ALA A 202 5.57 -11.37 -16.47
CA ALA A 202 5.91 -12.76 -16.73
C ALA A 202 4.68 -13.65 -16.52
N LEU A 203 4.41 -14.54 -17.48
CA LEU A 203 3.44 -15.62 -17.34
C LEU A 203 4.13 -16.83 -16.73
N SER A 204 3.79 -17.17 -15.50
CA SER A 204 4.29 -18.35 -14.82
C SER A 204 3.33 -19.52 -15.02
N THR A 205 3.83 -20.58 -15.66
CA THR A 205 3.05 -21.72 -16.13
C THR A 205 3.04 -22.86 -15.10
N ARG A 206 2.34 -23.94 -15.42
CA ARG A 206 2.13 -25.10 -14.56
C ARG A 206 3.46 -25.68 -14.04
N PRO A 207 3.59 -25.91 -12.72
CA PRO A 207 4.72 -26.64 -12.15
C PRO A 207 4.82 -28.06 -12.72
N LYS A 208 6.03 -28.60 -12.80
CA LYS A 208 6.23 -30.00 -13.24
C LYS A 208 5.68 -31.01 -12.23
N ASP A 209 5.88 -30.68 -10.95
CA ASP A 209 5.48 -31.50 -9.80
C ASP A 209 4.61 -30.63 -8.87
N HIS A 210 3.76 -31.26 -8.06
CA HIS A 210 2.95 -30.57 -7.05
C HIS A 210 1.95 -29.52 -7.58
N TYR A 211 0.99 -29.95 -8.40
CA TYR A 211 -0.12 -29.14 -8.84
C TYR A 211 -1.46 -29.88 -8.70
N ILE A 212 -2.55 -29.10 -8.65
CA ILE A 212 -3.91 -29.61 -8.56
C ILE A 212 -4.62 -29.33 -9.90
N GLY A 213 -5.55 -30.21 -10.29
CA GLY A 213 -6.37 -30.07 -11.51
C GLY A 213 -5.85 -30.88 -12.68
N THR A 214 -6.53 -30.77 -13.81
CA THR A 214 -6.21 -31.47 -15.05
C THR A 214 -5.33 -30.60 -15.96
N GLU A 215 -4.65 -31.27 -16.90
CA GLU A 215 -3.83 -30.56 -17.91
C GLU A 215 -4.67 -29.60 -18.77
N GLU A 216 -5.93 -30.00 -19.08
CA GLU A 216 -6.85 -29.20 -19.87
C GLU A 216 -7.29 -27.92 -19.09
N GLU A 217 -7.57 -28.05 -17.78
CA GLU A 217 -7.88 -26.88 -16.92
C GLU A 217 -6.72 -25.90 -16.90
N TRP A 218 -5.49 -26.39 -16.76
CA TRP A 218 -4.28 -25.57 -16.79
C TRP A 218 -4.05 -24.91 -18.15
N ALA A 219 -4.13 -25.67 -19.24
CA ALA A 219 -3.97 -25.12 -20.58
C ALA A 219 -5.00 -24.03 -20.91
N GLY A 220 -6.25 -24.21 -20.48
CA GLY A 220 -7.30 -23.20 -20.59
C GLY A 220 -6.99 -21.94 -19.80
N ALA A 221 -6.53 -22.08 -18.54
CA ALA A 221 -6.15 -20.97 -17.69
C ALA A 221 -4.93 -20.19 -18.24
N GLU A 222 -3.89 -20.89 -18.66
CA GLU A 222 -2.71 -20.28 -19.27
C GLU A 222 -3.05 -19.52 -20.56
N SER A 223 -3.93 -20.09 -21.38
CA SER A 223 -4.41 -19.44 -22.60
C SER A 223 -5.18 -18.15 -22.30
N ALA A 224 -6.03 -18.14 -21.26
CA ALA A 224 -6.76 -16.95 -20.84
C ALA A 224 -5.84 -15.84 -20.34
N LEU A 225 -4.83 -16.17 -19.54
CA LEU A 225 -3.82 -15.20 -19.06
C LEU A 225 -2.97 -14.67 -20.22
N LYS A 226 -2.56 -15.54 -21.14
CA LYS A 226 -1.81 -15.14 -22.34
C LYS A 226 -2.59 -14.15 -23.19
N GLN A 227 -3.87 -14.42 -23.46
CA GLN A 227 -4.73 -13.52 -24.23
C GLN A 227 -4.85 -12.14 -23.56
N ALA A 228 -4.97 -12.10 -22.23
CA ALA A 228 -5.03 -10.85 -21.48
C ALA A 228 -3.69 -10.07 -21.56
N LEU A 229 -2.57 -10.76 -21.47
CA LEU A 229 -1.23 -10.16 -21.64
C LEU A 229 -1.04 -9.61 -23.05
N ASP A 230 -1.39 -10.37 -24.09
CA ASP A 230 -1.31 -9.93 -25.49
C ASP A 230 -2.19 -8.68 -25.72
N ALA A 231 -3.41 -8.66 -25.15
CA ALA A 231 -4.32 -7.53 -25.23
C ALA A 231 -3.83 -6.28 -24.48
N SER A 232 -2.99 -6.44 -23.45
CA SER A 232 -2.45 -5.31 -22.69
C SER A 232 -1.47 -4.44 -23.48
N GLY A 233 -0.93 -4.95 -24.58
CA GLY A 233 0.10 -4.28 -25.39
C GLY A 233 1.46 -4.12 -24.70
N GLN A 234 1.65 -4.71 -23.52
CA GLN A 234 2.91 -4.65 -22.77
C GLN A 234 3.84 -5.81 -23.17
N VAL A 235 5.14 -5.61 -23.04
CA VAL A 235 6.13 -6.68 -23.25
C VAL A 235 6.09 -7.64 -22.07
N TRP A 236 5.95 -8.92 -22.37
CA TRP A 236 5.93 -9.98 -21.38
C TRP A 236 6.77 -11.19 -21.80
N SER A 237 7.10 -12.05 -20.84
CA SER A 237 7.89 -13.29 -21.02
C SER A 237 7.19 -14.46 -20.36
N VAL A 238 7.61 -15.68 -20.71
CA VAL A 238 7.16 -16.89 -20.03
C VAL A 238 8.18 -17.27 -18.97
N ASN A 239 7.69 -17.65 -17.79
CA ASN A 239 8.44 -18.27 -16.70
C ASN A 239 7.89 -19.69 -16.48
N GLU A 240 8.56 -20.67 -17.10
CA GLU A 240 8.08 -22.04 -17.13
C GLU A 240 8.15 -22.70 -15.74
N GLY A 241 7.04 -23.30 -15.32
CA GLY A 241 6.98 -24.12 -14.11
C GLY A 241 6.91 -23.37 -12.79
N ASP A 242 6.74 -22.04 -12.79
CA ASP A 242 6.69 -21.19 -11.59
C ASP A 242 5.28 -20.77 -11.18
N GLY A 243 4.25 -21.43 -11.72
CA GLY A 243 2.86 -21.23 -11.32
C GLY A 243 2.60 -21.65 -9.86
N ALA A 244 1.50 -21.18 -9.27
CA ALA A 244 1.06 -21.67 -7.98
C ALA A 244 0.53 -23.12 -8.13
N PHE A 245 0.47 -23.87 -7.03
CA PHE A 245 -0.01 -25.27 -7.11
C PHE A 245 -1.47 -25.38 -7.60
N TYR A 246 -2.25 -24.30 -7.51
CA TYR A 246 -3.67 -24.24 -7.89
C TYR A 246 -3.98 -23.50 -9.20
N GLY A 247 -2.99 -22.85 -9.82
CA GLY A 247 -3.20 -22.16 -11.10
C GLY A 247 -2.01 -21.33 -11.60
N PRO A 248 -2.03 -20.97 -12.88
CA PRO A 248 -1.01 -20.11 -13.48
C PRO A 248 -1.17 -18.67 -13.01
N LYS A 249 -0.08 -17.88 -13.12
CA LYS A 249 -0.06 -16.50 -12.65
C LYS A 249 0.66 -15.56 -13.60
N ILE A 250 0.25 -14.29 -13.58
CA ILE A 250 1.02 -13.17 -14.12
C ILE A 250 1.79 -12.56 -12.97
N ASP A 251 3.10 -12.51 -13.08
CA ASP A 251 3.99 -11.87 -12.14
C ASP A 251 4.45 -10.51 -12.67
N ILE A 252 4.37 -9.50 -11.81
CA ILE A 252 4.88 -8.16 -12.06
C ILE A 252 6.21 -8.04 -11.30
N ILE A 253 7.29 -7.79 -12.05
CA ILE A 253 8.65 -7.88 -11.56
C ILE A 253 9.31 -6.51 -11.67
N LEU A 254 9.73 -5.96 -10.53
CA LEU A 254 10.53 -4.74 -10.41
C LEU A 254 11.98 -5.09 -10.09
N LYS A 255 12.89 -4.18 -10.45
CA LYS A 255 14.29 -4.22 -10.00
C LYS A 255 14.51 -3.23 -8.86
N ASP A 256 15.22 -3.67 -7.83
CA ASP A 256 15.70 -2.78 -6.77
C ASP A 256 16.94 -1.95 -7.22
N SER A 257 17.47 -1.16 -6.30
CA SER A 257 18.66 -0.33 -6.53
C SER A 257 19.92 -1.11 -6.90
N ASP A 258 19.97 -2.39 -6.51
CA ASP A 258 21.08 -3.31 -6.82
C ASP A 258 20.87 -4.05 -8.14
N GLY A 259 19.75 -3.83 -8.82
CA GLY A 259 19.37 -4.55 -10.02
C GLY A 259 18.81 -5.93 -9.77
N LYS A 260 18.57 -6.33 -8.50
CA LYS A 260 17.92 -7.58 -8.13
C LYS A 260 16.43 -7.51 -8.43
N GLU A 261 15.92 -8.57 -9.04
CA GLU A 261 14.50 -8.67 -9.36
C GLU A 261 13.66 -9.11 -8.16
N HIS A 262 12.53 -8.43 -7.98
CA HIS A 262 11.52 -8.74 -6.97
C HIS A 262 10.16 -8.86 -7.63
N GLN A 263 9.52 -9.99 -7.38
CA GLN A 263 8.10 -10.15 -7.66
C GLN A 263 7.33 -9.30 -6.65
N THR A 264 6.64 -8.27 -7.12
CA THR A 264 5.93 -7.29 -6.29
C THR A 264 4.43 -7.44 -6.37
N ALA A 265 3.88 -7.60 -7.56
CA ALA A 265 2.45 -7.83 -7.76
C ALA A 265 2.23 -9.18 -8.46
N THR A 266 1.02 -9.72 -8.31
CA THR A 266 0.63 -10.98 -8.93
C THR A 266 -0.86 -11.01 -9.26
N ILE A 267 -1.20 -11.70 -10.34
CA ILE A 267 -2.56 -12.02 -10.75
C ILE A 267 -2.60 -13.53 -11.03
N GLN A 268 -3.38 -14.27 -10.28
CA GLN A 268 -3.42 -15.75 -10.37
C GLN A 268 -4.84 -16.19 -10.70
N LEU A 269 -4.96 -17.09 -11.65
CA LEU A 269 -6.24 -17.67 -12.04
C LEU A 269 -6.43 -19.02 -11.37
N ASP A 270 -7.55 -19.21 -10.68
CA ASP A 270 -7.82 -20.37 -9.84
C ASP A 270 -9.20 -20.97 -10.14
N PHE A 271 -9.21 -22.22 -10.56
CA PHE A 271 -10.41 -23.04 -10.77
C PHE A 271 -10.59 -24.08 -9.66
N GLN A 272 -9.60 -24.27 -8.80
CA GLN A 272 -9.54 -25.36 -7.83
C GLN A 272 -10.22 -25.01 -6.51
N LEU A 273 -9.94 -23.85 -5.92
CA LEU A 273 -10.61 -23.42 -4.68
C LEU A 273 -12.12 -23.31 -4.86
N PRO A 274 -12.67 -22.70 -5.94
CA PRO A 274 -14.12 -22.73 -6.19
C PRO A 274 -14.69 -24.14 -6.24
N LYS A 275 -13.98 -25.10 -6.79
CA LYS A 275 -14.38 -26.51 -6.84
C LYS A 275 -14.34 -27.18 -5.46
N ARG A 276 -13.25 -26.99 -4.71
CA ARG A 276 -13.06 -27.60 -3.38
C ARG A 276 -14.03 -27.03 -2.34
N PHE A 277 -14.38 -25.76 -2.44
CA PHE A 277 -15.35 -25.08 -1.56
C PHE A 277 -16.79 -25.20 -2.05
N GLU A 278 -17.01 -25.86 -3.20
CA GLU A 278 -18.34 -26.04 -3.82
C GLU A 278 -19.05 -24.68 -4.02
N LEU A 279 -18.28 -23.67 -4.46
CA LEU A 279 -18.82 -22.33 -4.66
C LEU A 279 -19.71 -22.31 -5.89
N GLU A 280 -20.85 -21.62 -5.76
CA GLU A 280 -21.81 -21.50 -6.85
C GLU A 280 -22.53 -20.15 -6.85
N TYR A 281 -23.01 -19.75 -8.00
CA TYR A 281 -23.99 -18.71 -8.21
C TYR A 281 -25.07 -19.20 -9.17
N THR A 282 -26.25 -18.65 -9.08
CA THR A 282 -27.37 -19.04 -9.96
C THR A 282 -27.35 -18.20 -11.23
N ALA A 283 -27.40 -18.84 -12.39
CA ALA A 283 -27.47 -18.18 -13.68
C ALA A 283 -28.49 -18.89 -14.65
N PRO A 284 -29.04 -18.15 -15.63
CA PRO A 284 -29.78 -18.78 -16.74
C PRO A 284 -28.81 -19.51 -17.67
N ALA A 285 -29.32 -20.52 -18.39
CA ALA A 285 -28.54 -21.38 -19.29
C ALA A 285 -27.21 -21.87 -18.67
N PRO A 286 -27.24 -22.56 -17.50
CA PRO A 286 -26.09 -22.80 -16.66
C PRO A 286 -24.94 -23.56 -17.37
N GLU A 287 -25.25 -24.45 -18.30
CA GLU A 287 -24.23 -25.20 -19.05
C GLU A 287 -23.41 -24.32 -20.02
N LEU A 288 -24.07 -23.33 -20.64
CA LEU A 288 -23.42 -22.36 -21.51
C LEU A 288 -22.67 -21.32 -20.68
N GLU A 289 -23.30 -20.85 -19.61
CA GLU A 289 -22.66 -19.91 -18.67
C GLU A 289 -21.38 -20.48 -18.11
N GLN A 290 -21.36 -21.78 -17.70
CA GLN A 290 -20.14 -22.45 -17.20
C GLN A 290 -18.99 -22.48 -18.23
N LYS A 291 -19.34 -22.46 -19.51
CA LYS A 291 -18.36 -22.41 -20.62
C LYS A 291 -18.00 -20.97 -21.03
N GLY A 292 -18.55 -19.95 -20.36
CA GLY A 292 -18.37 -18.55 -20.72
C GLY A 292 -19.08 -18.14 -22.01
N LEU A 293 -20.05 -18.94 -22.46
CA LEU A 293 -20.83 -18.71 -23.67
C LEU A 293 -22.15 -18.00 -23.34
N THR A 294 -22.63 -17.21 -24.31
CA THR A 294 -23.92 -16.53 -24.21
C THR A 294 -24.92 -17.11 -25.21
N THR A 295 -26.19 -17.01 -24.89
CA THR A 295 -27.28 -17.43 -25.79
C THR A 295 -28.40 -16.41 -25.79
N THR A 296 -29.14 -16.34 -26.88
CA THR A 296 -30.38 -15.57 -27.00
C THR A 296 -31.63 -16.51 -27.10
N ASP A 297 -31.42 -17.84 -26.99
CA ASP A 297 -32.47 -18.83 -27.02
C ASP A 297 -33.36 -18.72 -25.79
N PRO A 298 -34.68 -18.40 -25.93
CA PRO A 298 -35.57 -18.23 -24.80
C PRO A 298 -35.77 -19.52 -23.98
N GLU A 299 -35.72 -20.70 -24.61
CA GLU A 299 -35.90 -21.97 -23.93
C GLU A 299 -34.75 -22.28 -22.99
N LEU A 300 -33.50 -22.00 -23.45
CA LEU A 300 -32.30 -22.15 -22.62
C LEU A 300 -32.27 -21.12 -21.50
N LEU A 301 -32.65 -19.86 -21.78
CA LEU A 301 -32.70 -18.77 -20.80
C LEU A 301 -33.76 -18.96 -19.72
N ALA A 302 -34.83 -19.75 -20.00
CA ALA A 302 -35.86 -20.09 -19.02
C ALA A 302 -35.36 -21.04 -17.93
N VAL A 303 -34.31 -21.81 -18.20
CA VAL A 303 -33.69 -22.73 -17.24
C VAL A 303 -32.60 -22.01 -16.46
N SER A 304 -32.79 -21.92 -15.14
CA SER A 304 -31.77 -21.38 -14.22
C SER A 304 -31.17 -22.49 -13.36
N GLY A 305 -29.88 -22.40 -13.09
CA GLY A 305 -29.19 -23.40 -12.26
C GLY A 305 -27.87 -22.91 -11.71
N PRO A 306 -27.19 -23.75 -10.90
CA PRO A 306 -25.90 -23.42 -10.30
C PRO A 306 -24.78 -23.41 -11.32
N VAL A 307 -23.89 -22.46 -11.18
CA VAL A 307 -22.65 -22.29 -11.98
C VAL A 307 -21.50 -22.00 -11.04
N ARG A 308 -20.36 -22.63 -11.29
CA ARG A 308 -19.15 -22.41 -10.49
C ARG A 308 -18.44 -21.14 -10.95
N PRO A 309 -18.13 -20.20 -10.03
CA PRO A 309 -17.33 -19.03 -10.38
C PRO A 309 -15.88 -19.41 -10.69
N VAL A 310 -15.21 -18.55 -11.44
CA VAL A 310 -13.75 -18.52 -11.53
C VAL A 310 -13.24 -17.58 -10.45
N MET A 311 -12.13 -17.92 -9.82
CA MET A 311 -11.51 -17.08 -8.80
C MET A 311 -10.21 -16.50 -9.36
N ILE A 312 -9.99 -15.20 -9.14
CA ILE A 312 -8.76 -14.53 -9.49
C ILE A 312 -8.19 -13.98 -8.19
N HIS A 313 -6.98 -14.41 -7.85
CA HIS A 313 -6.19 -13.85 -6.76
C HIS A 313 -5.38 -12.68 -7.29
N ARG A 314 -5.36 -11.56 -6.56
CA ARG A 314 -4.54 -10.42 -6.96
C ARG A 314 -3.88 -9.78 -5.75
N ALA A 315 -2.64 -9.33 -5.93
CA ALA A 315 -1.97 -8.40 -5.06
C ALA A 315 -1.30 -7.32 -5.92
N VAL A 316 -1.54 -6.04 -5.62
CA VAL A 316 -0.98 -4.89 -6.36
C VAL A 316 0.38 -4.51 -5.81
N LEU A 317 0.53 -4.49 -4.48
CA LEU A 317 1.79 -4.24 -3.80
C LEU A 317 2.48 -5.55 -3.38
N GLY A 318 1.75 -6.65 -3.37
CA GLY A 318 2.20 -7.90 -2.74
C GLY A 318 2.26 -7.75 -1.22
N SER A 319 3.36 -8.17 -0.58
CA SER A 319 3.58 -7.87 0.83
C SER A 319 3.86 -6.38 1.01
N VAL A 320 3.07 -5.73 1.86
CA VAL A 320 3.23 -4.28 2.18
C VAL A 320 4.61 -4.02 2.75
N GLU A 321 5.13 -4.92 3.58
CA GLU A 321 6.47 -4.85 4.17
C GLU A 321 7.56 -4.90 3.08
N ARG A 322 7.48 -5.86 2.15
CA ARG A 322 8.43 -5.96 1.03
C ARG A 322 8.36 -4.74 0.12
N PHE A 323 7.15 -4.28 -0.18
CA PHE A 323 6.94 -3.09 -1.00
C PHE A 323 7.52 -1.85 -0.32
N MET A 324 7.35 -1.73 1.00
CA MET A 324 7.96 -0.66 1.80
C MET A 324 9.49 -0.71 1.74
N ALA A 325 10.12 -1.90 1.81
CA ALA A 325 11.56 -2.04 1.62
C ALA A 325 12.02 -1.49 0.26
N LEU A 326 11.31 -1.87 -0.82
CA LEU A 326 11.60 -1.39 -2.17
C LEU A 326 11.46 0.13 -2.29
N LEU A 327 10.44 0.72 -1.67
CA LEU A 327 10.25 2.17 -1.67
C LEU A 327 11.35 2.90 -0.87
N ILE A 328 11.79 2.36 0.28
CA ILE A 328 12.91 2.92 1.06
C ILE A 328 14.16 3.01 0.17
N GLU A 329 14.47 1.94 -0.55
CA GLU A 329 15.61 1.86 -1.45
C GLU A 329 15.43 2.74 -2.69
N HIS A 330 14.26 2.68 -3.33
CA HIS A 330 13.92 3.47 -4.52
C HIS A 330 14.06 4.98 -4.28
N TYR A 331 13.52 5.47 -3.17
CA TYR A 331 13.64 6.87 -2.81
C TYR A 331 14.96 7.21 -2.10
N ASN A 332 15.78 6.22 -1.79
CA ASN A 332 17.01 6.38 -1.00
C ASN A 332 16.77 7.22 0.26
N GLY A 333 15.69 6.91 0.97
CA GLY A 333 15.22 7.62 2.15
C GLY A 333 14.70 9.05 1.91
N ARG A 334 14.62 9.51 0.67
CA ARG A 334 14.07 10.84 0.30
C ARG A 334 12.64 10.70 -0.22
N TRP A 335 11.73 10.51 0.70
CA TRP A 335 10.32 10.29 0.42
C TRP A 335 9.66 11.48 -0.30
N PRO A 336 8.71 11.22 -1.23
CA PRO A 336 7.80 12.26 -1.66
C PRO A 336 7.01 12.79 -0.46
N PHE A 337 6.57 14.05 -0.51
CA PHE A 337 5.95 14.74 0.63
C PHE A 337 4.82 13.92 1.28
N TRP A 338 3.93 13.35 0.46
CA TRP A 338 2.77 12.61 0.97
C TRP A 338 3.11 11.34 1.75
N LEU A 339 4.27 10.71 1.49
CA LEU A 339 4.80 9.56 2.22
C LEU A 339 5.77 9.96 3.32
N ASN A 340 6.36 11.16 3.26
CA ASN A 340 7.38 11.56 4.21
C ASN A 340 6.82 11.66 5.62
N THR A 341 7.50 11.04 6.58
CA THR A 341 7.16 11.10 8.01
C THR A 341 7.76 12.33 8.70
N ARG A 342 8.69 13.03 8.04
CA ARG A 342 9.31 14.29 8.46
C ARG A 342 8.87 15.39 7.51
N GLN A 343 7.58 15.79 7.58
CA GLN A 343 6.98 16.69 6.61
C GLN A 343 7.40 18.13 6.82
N VAL A 344 7.28 18.66 8.03
CA VAL A 344 7.62 20.05 8.34
C VAL A 344 8.48 20.14 9.59
N MET A 345 9.56 20.94 9.54
CA MET A 345 10.34 21.34 10.70
C MET A 345 10.15 22.84 10.94
N VAL A 346 9.60 23.21 12.08
CA VAL A 346 9.51 24.60 12.54
C VAL A 346 10.72 24.94 13.38
N ILE A 347 11.42 26.03 13.06
CA ILE A 347 12.67 26.45 13.70
C ILE A 347 12.49 27.86 14.24
N THR A 348 12.78 28.08 15.53
CA THR A 348 12.88 29.43 16.11
C THR A 348 14.25 30.04 15.89
N VAL A 349 14.31 31.35 15.60
CA VAL A 349 15.56 32.08 15.43
C VAL A 349 16.30 32.19 16.77
N ASN A 350 15.55 32.38 17.85
CA ASN A 350 16.02 32.49 19.23
C ASN A 350 15.02 31.84 20.18
N ASP A 351 15.25 31.93 21.47
CA ASP A 351 14.45 31.41 22.56
C ASP A 351 13.58 32.50 23.24
N ASP A 352 13.35 33.64 22.57
CA ASP A 352 12.41 34.66 23.04
C ASP A 352 11.02 34.03 23.25
N PRO A 353 10.39 34.19 24.43
CA PRO A 353 9.09 33.60 24.73
C PRO A 353 8.03 33.92 23.69
N ALA A 354 7.96 35.15 23.19
CA ALA A 354 6.97 35.53 22.18
C ALA A 354 7.18 34.80 20.84
N VAL A 355 8.44 34.55 20.48
CA VAL A 355 8.80 33.77 19.26
C VAL A 355 8.47 32.29 19.45
N VAL A 356 8.80 31.75 20.62
CA VAL A 356 8.52 30.34 20.97
C VAL A 356 7.01 30.08 21.01
N ASP A 357 6.23 30.93 21.70
CA ASP A 357 4.78 30.81 21.79
C ASP A 357 4.11 30.89 20.41
N PHE A 358 4.54 31.81 19.57
CA PHE A 358 4.05 31.90 18.19
C PHE A 358 4.40 30.64 17.38
N ALA A 359 5.61 30.12 17.51
CA ALA A 359 6.05 28.92 16.80
C ALA A 359 5.26 27.67 17.23
N VAL A 360 5.01 27.50 18.53
CA VAL A 360 4.17 26.40 19.07
C VAL A 360 2.74 26.50 18.54
N ASN A 361 2.16 27.71 18.56
CA ASN A 361 0.83 27.94 18.01
C ASN A 361 0.79 27.65 16.49
N ALA A 362 1.83 28.04 15.74
CA ALA A 362 1.93 27.74 14.32
C ALA A 362 1.97 26.22 14.07
N VAL A 363 2.76 25.48 14.87
CA VAL A 363 2.79 23.99 14.77
C VAL A 363 1.39 23.41 14.93
N ASN A 364 0.65 23.79 15.98
CA ASN A 364 -0.70 23.28 16.20
C ASN A 364 -1.64 23.55 15.02
N ARG A 365 -1.60 24.78 14.45
CA ARG A 365 -2.41 25.18 13.29
C ARG A 365 -2.02 24.38 12.03
N ILE A 366 -0.74 24.19 11.77
CA ILE A 366 -0.25 23.40 10.62
C ILE A 366 -0.67 21.94 10.77
N GLN A 367 -0.56 21.38 11.96
CA GLN A 367 -1.03 20.02 12.27
C GLN A 367 -2.55 19.88 12.17
N GLY A 368 -3.29 21.00 12.27
CA GLY A 368 -4.75 21.02 12.35
C GLY A 368 -5.24 20.65 13.75
N LEU A 369 -4.47 20.97 14.78
CA LEU A 369 -4.88 20.81 16.19
C LEU A 369 -5.56 22.07 16.70
N PRO A 370 -6.50 21.97 17.66
CA PRO A 370 -7.09 23.13 18.30
C PRO A 370 -6.02 23.99 18.99
N VAL A 371 -6.09 25.30 18.82
CA VAL A 371 -5.17 26.26 19.45
C VAL A 371 -5.75 26.86 20.71
N ALA A 372 -7.07 26.82 20.88
CA ALA A 372 -7.76 27.44 22.02
C ALA A 372 -7.93 26.46 23.20
N GLU A 373 -7.79 26.97 24.43
CA GLU A 373 -8.27 26.31 25.63
C GLU A 373 -9.82 26.27 25.55
N GLY A 374 -10.35 25.09 25.39
CA GLY A 374 -11.80 24.86 25.29
C GLY A 374 -12.14 23.38 25.40
N ALA A 375 -13.42 23.06 25.33
CA ALA A 375 -13.87 21.67 25.35
C ALA A 375 -13.25 20.89 24.18
N VAL A 376 -12.70 19.72 24.48
CA VAL A 376 -12.15 18.82 23.45
C VAL A 376 -13.29 18.40 22.53
N GLN A 377 -13.16 18.66 21.23
CA GLN A 377 -14.13 18.26 20.21
C GLN A 377 -13.56 17.13 19.36
N ALA A 378 -14.46 16.25 18.88
CA ALA A 378 -14.09 15.21 17.94
C ALA A 378 -13.62 15.83 16.63
N ARG A 379 -12.49 15.35 16.11
CA ARG A 379 -11.99 15.74 14.79
C ARG A 379 -12.76 15.05 13.68
N SER A 380 -12.85 15.70 12.51
CA SER A 380 -13.33 15.03 11.31
C SER A 380 -12.40 13.89 10.89
N LEU A 381 -12.97 12.76 10.48
CA LEU A 381 -12.21 11.62 9.96
C LEU A 381 -11.41 11.97 8.69
N HIS A 382 -11.85 12.98 7.94
CA HIS A 382 -11.24 13.42 6.69
C HIS A 382 -10.25 14.58 6.85
N ASP A 383 -10.08 15.08 8.08
CA ASP A 383 -9.15 16.18 8.33
C ASP A 383 -7.73 15.64 8.56
N PRO A 384 -6.78 15.87 7.63
CA PRO A 384 -5.44 15.27 7.72
C PRO A 384 -4.63 15.84 8.89
N VAL A 385 -3.79 15.01 9.48
CA VAL A 385 -2.81 15.39 10.50
C VAL A 385 -1.41 15.30 9.90
N PHE A 386 -0.76 16.44 9.76
CA PHE A 386 0.62 16.50 9.26
C PHE A 386 1.64 16.25 10.35
N ALA A 387 2.80 15.70 9.96
CA ALA A 387 3.96 15.52 10.83
C ALA A 387 4.75 16.82 10.90
N VAL A 388 4.59 17.55 12.00
CA VAL A 388 5.27 18.83 12.23
C VAL A 388 6.08 18.75 13.50
N ASP A 389 7.37 18.89 13.38
CA ASP A 389 8.32 18.96 14.51
C ASP A 389 8.77 20.39 14.73
N ILE A 390 9.28 20.68 15.93
CA ILE A 390 9.76 22.01 16.31
C ILE A 390 11.13 21.95 16.98
N ASP A 391 12.01 22.89 16.62
CA ASP A 391 13.30 23.12 17.28
C ASP A 391 13.37 24.51 17.91
N ILE A 392 13.09 24.56 19.21
CA ILE A 392 13.14 25.76 20.04
C ILE A 392 14.49 25.92 20.78
N SER A 393 15.46 25.06 20.53
CA SER A 393 16.75 25.09 21.21
C SER A 393 17.50 26.41 20.98
N PRO A 394 18.42 26.82 21.87
CA PRO A 394 19.19 28.05 21.71
C PRO A 394 20.29 27.96 20.65
N ARG A 395 20.36 26.87 19.90
CA ARG A 395 21.35 26.67 18.83
C ARG A 395 21.15 27.69 17.70
N SER A 396 22.21 27.97 16.95
CA SER A 396 22.11 28.87 15.80
C SER A 396 21.19 28.31 14.70
N VAL A 397 20.42 29.17 14.06
CA VAL A 397 19.50 28.85 12.97
C VAL A 397 20.20 28.01 11.88
N LYS A 398 21.44 28.38 11.50
CA LYS A 398 22.21 27.63 10.50
C LYS A 398 22.41 26.15 10.89
N LYS A 399 22.67 25.84 12.16
CA LYS A 399 22.83 24.47 12.65
C LYS A 399 21.51 23.72 12.62
N LYS A 400 20.42 24.37 13.06
CA LYS A 400 19.06 23.79 13.04
C LYS A 400 18.62 23.46 11.61
N ILE A 401 18.79 24.38 10.66
CA ILE A 401 18.48 24.17 9.23
C ILE A 401 19.32 23.02 8.66
N SER A 402 20.64 23.00 8.91
CA SER A 402 21.53 21.94 8.42
C SER A 402 21.11 20.56 8.94
N GLU A 403 20.68 20.49 10.20
CA GLU A 403 20.18 19.25 10.77
C GLU A 403 18.84 18.82 10.17
N ALA A 404 17.90 19.73 9.96
CA ALA A 404 16.62 19.45 9.31
C ALA A 404 16.81 18.94 7.86
N ILE A 405 17.73 19.54 7.10
CA ILE A 405 18.10 19.08 5.76
C ILE A 405 18.70 17.66 5.83
N ARG A 406 19.63 17.40 6.75
CA ARG A 406 20.26 16.09 6.93
C ARG A 406 19.24 15.00 7.31
N LYS A 407 18.22 15.37 8.09
CA LYS A 407 17.11 14.49 8.48
C LYS A 407 16.02 14.34 7.40
N HIS A 408 16.20 14.97 6.25
CA HIS A 408 15.27 14.92 5.11
C HIS A 408 13.85 15.45 5.40
N TYR A 409 13.75 16.56 6.18
CA TYR A 409 12.47 17.27 6.27
C TYR A 409 12.10 17.86 4.92
N SER A 410 10.83 17.66 4.52
CA SER A 410 10.34 18.16 3.23
C SER A 410 10.28 19.69 3.20
N ILE A 411 9.86 20.29 4.29
CA ILE A 411 9.65 21.75 4.43
C ILE A 411 10.29 22.23 5.72
N ILE A 412 10.97 23.35 5.65
CA ILE A 412 11.57 24.02 6.82
C ILE A 412 10.90 25.37 6.98
N ALA A 413 10.26 25.63 8.13
CA ALA A 413 9.66 26.89 8.47
C ALA A 413 10.47 27.59 9.56
N VAL A 414 10.81 28.86 9.34
CA VAL A 414 11.60 29.66 10.28
C VAL A 414 10.71 30.75 10.90
N VAL A 415 10.81 30.93 12.22
CA VAL A 415 10.07 31.92 13.00
C VAL A 415 11.06 32.78 13.76
N GLY A 416 10.99 34.09 13.55
CA GLY A 416 11.78 35.09 14.25
C GLY A 416 10.92 36.27 14.68
N LYS A 417 11.54 37.28 15.29
CA LYS A 417 10.87 38.47 15.80
C LYS A 417 10.05 39.18 14.73
N ASN A 418 10.58 39.33 13.52
CA ASN A 418 9.89 39.99 12.40
C ASN A 418 8.60 39.25 12.00
N ASN A 419 8.56 37.92 12.16
CA ASN A 419 7.37 37.11 11.87
C ASN A 419 6.26 37.37 12.89
N VAL A 420 6.61 37.59 14.16
CA VAL A 420 5.69 37.90 15.25
C VAL A 420 5.14 39.33 15.12
N GLU A 421 6.02 40.31 14.88
CA GLU A 421 5.69 41.72 14.80
C GLU A 421 5.05 42.11 13.45
N GLY A 422 5.48 41.46 12.35
CA GLY A 422 5.13 41.81 10.97
C GLY A 422 3.84 41.21 10.42
N GLY A 423 2.99 40.61 11.23
CA GLY A 423 1.67 40.19 10.73
C GLY A 423 1.34 38.71 10.78
N ARG A 424 2.09 37.90 11.58
CA ARG A 424 1.75 36.49 11.86
C ARG A 424 2.11 35.49 10.73
N PHE A 425 3.12 35.81 9.94
CA PHE A 425 3.65 34.92 8.92
C PHE A 425 4.78 34.03 9.48
N ILE A 426 4.99 32.91 8.80
CA ILE A 426 6.18 32.08 8.94
C ILE A 426 6.94 32.10 7.62
N THR A 427 8.27 32.06 7.66
CA THR A 427 9.11 32.03 6.46
C THR A 427 9.45 30.59 6.14
N VAL A 428 8.99 30.06 4.99
CA VAL A 428 9.13 28.65 4.61
C VAL A 428 10.07 28.44 3.46
N ASP A 429 10.79 27.32 3.53
CA ASP A 429 11.68 26.80 2.50
C ASP A 429 11.11 25.49 1.96
N PHE A 430 10.68 25.52 0.71
CA PHE A 430 10.10 24.38 -0.02
C PHE A 430 11.10 23.63 -0.90
N ARG A 431 12.42 23.89 -0.78
CA ARG A 431 13.40 23.21 -1.64
C ARG A 431 13.39 21.70 -1.55
N GLY A 432 12.89 21.13 -0.45
CA GLY A 432 12.69 19.69 -0.29
C GLY A 432 11.49 19.15 -1.06
N VAL A 433 10.53 20.04 -1.38
CA VAL A 433 9.35 19.75 -2.18
C VAL A 433 9.12 20.95 -3.07
N ALA A 434 9.43 20.85 -4.36
CA ALA A 434 9.10 21.89 -5.30
C ALA A 434 7.57 21.92 -5.51
N PRO A 435 6.82 22.88 -4.98
CA PRO A 435 5.39 22.94 -5.22
C PRO A 435 5.14 23.15 -6.70
N SER A 436 4.37 22.23 -7.30
CA SER A 436 3.93 22.38 -8.67
C SER A 436 2.74 23.38 -8.70
N GLN A 437 2.80 24.38 -9.54
CA GLN A 437 1.70 25.35 -9.74
C GLN A 437 0.42 24.67 -10.26
N LYS A 438 0.55 23.51 -10.89
CA LYS A 438 -0.61 22.68 -11.28
C LYS A 438 -1.27 21.98 -10.09
N VAL A 439 -0.57 21.87 -8.96
CA VAL A 439 -1.02 21.19 -7.75
C VAL A 439 -1.58 22.18 -6.74
N ILE A 440 -0.89 23.31 -6.55
CA ILE A 440 -1.34 24.37 -5.63
C ILE A 440 -2.28 25.33 -6.39
N SER A 441 -3.45 25.57 -5.82
CA SER A 441 -4.47 26.43 -6.45
C SER A 441 -3.97 27.86 -6.69
N ALA A 442 -4.38 28.44 -7.81
CA ALA A 442 -4.02 29.83 -8.17
C ALA A 442 -4.45 30.81 -7.09
N ASP A 443 -5.64 30.65 -6.52
CA ASP A 443 -6.19 31.50 -5.46
C ASP A 443 -5.31 31.49 -4.20
N LEU A 444 -4.76 30.32 -3.84
CA LEU A 444 -3.87 30.19 -2.69
C LEU A 444 -2.50 30.84 -2.96
N LEU A 445 -1.95 30.66 -4.17
CA LEU A 445 -0.71 31.30 -4.58
C LEU A 445 -0.87 32.84 -4.63
N GLU A 446 -2.01 33.35 -5.10
CA GLU A 446 -2.31 34.78 -5.10
C GLU A 446 -2.41 35.31 -3.67
N ALA A 447 -3.13 34.60 -2.78
CA ALA A 447 -3.23 34.99 -1.37
C ALA A 447 -1.86 35.06 -0.68
N ILE A 448 -0.93 34.15 -1.04
CA ILE A 448 0.44 34.14 -0.53
C ILE A 448 1.23 35.32 -1.07
N ARG A 449 1.11 35.62 -2.35
CA ARG A 449 1.76 36.77 -2.99
C ARG A 449 1.33 38.11 -2.39
N LEU A 450 0.04 38.25 -2.10
CA LEU A 450 -0.51 39.47 -1.45
C LEU A 450 0.04 39.64 -0.02
N ASN A 451 0.50 38.59 0.65
CA ASN A 451 1.19 38.73 1.93
C ASN A 451 2.52 39.48 1.80
N GLU A 452 3.21 39.29 0.66
CA GLU A 452 4.52 39.91 0.40
C GLU A 452 4.38 41.31 -0.17
N ASN A 453 3.35 41.53 -0.98
CA ASN A 453 3.08 42.84 -1.60
C ASN A 453 1.57 43.12 -1.68
N PRO A 454 0.97 43.69 -0.62
CA PRO A 454 -0.47 43.95 -0.56
C PRO A 454 -1.04 44.87 -1.65
N THR A 455 -0.18 45.64 -2.34
CA THR A 455 -0.56 46.58 -3.41
C THR A 455 -0.40 45.97 -4.82
N ASP A 456 0.04 44.73 -4.93
CA ASP A 456 0.22 44.08 -6.22
C ASP A 456 -1.13 43.72 -6.83
N THR A 457 -1.46 44.29 -7.99
CA THR A 457 -2.71 44.08 -8.72
C THR A 457 -2.59 43.08 -9.86
N GLN A 458 -1.44 42.45 -10.03
CA GLN A 458 -1.27 41.41 -11.09
C GLN A 458 -1.96 40.10 -10.68
N GLU A 459 -2.85 39.59 -11.52
CA GLU A 459 -3.42 38.25 -11.34
C GLU A 459 -2.34 37.19 -11.46
N VAL A 460 -2.30 36.23 -10.52
CA VAL A 460 -1.46 35.03 -10.61
C VAL A 460 -2.06 34.09 -11.65
N LYS A 461 -1.38 33.95 -12.78
CA LYS A 461 -1.73 32.91 -13.75
C LYS A 461 -1.20 31.56 -13.25
N ALA A 462 -1.98 30.51 -13.41
CA ALA A 462 -1.63 29.15 -13.00
C ALA A 462 -0.32 28.58 -13.61
N ASP A 463 0.29 29.32 -14.55
CA ASP A 463 1.50 28.93 -15.27
C ASP A 463 2.77 29.71 -14.88
N VAL A 464 2.75 30.49 -13.80
CA VAL A 464 3.93 31.23 -13.33
C VAL A 464 4.85 30.30 -12.53
N GLU A 465 6.03 29.99 -13.06
CA GLU A 465 7.04 29.24 -12.32
C GLU A 465 7.61 30.09 -11.17
N LEU A 466 7.52 29.58 -9.96
CA LEU A 466 8.19 30.17 -8.80
C LEU A 466 9.70 30.01 -8.97
N SER A 467 10.46 31.09 -8.82
CA SER A 467 11.91 31.04 -8.86
C SER A 467 12.46 30.24 -7.67
N ALA A 468 13.66 29.68 -7.83
CA ALA A 468 14.35 28.95 -6.76
C ALA A 468 14.51 29.80 -5.47
N ASP A 469 14.60 31.12 -5.60
CA ASP A 469 14.72 32.02 -4.45
C ASP A 469 13.37 32.30 -3.77
N GLN A 470 12.27 32.37 -4.53
CA GLN A 470 10.92 32.41 -3.97
C GLN A 470 10.58 31.16 -3.18
N LEU A 471 11.00 29.97 -3.65
CA LEU A 471 10.83 28.71 -2.94
C LEU A 471 11.61 28.61 -1.63
N LYS A 472 12.67 29.43 -1.46
CA LYS A 472 13.52 29.43 -0.24
C LYS A 472 13.03 30.37 0.86
N GLN A 473 12.23 31.37 0.55
CA GLN A 473 11.87 32.45 1.48
C GLN A 473 10.43 32.93 1.30
N MET A 474 9.51 31.98 1.18
CA MET A 474 8.09 32.29 1.02
C MET A 474 7.48 32.63 2.39
N ASN A 475 6.78 33.76 2.49
CA ASN A 475 6.05 34.15 3.69
C ASN A 475 4.61 33.71 3.61
N VAL A 476 4.22 32.78 4.49
CA VAL A 476 2.87 32.21 4.52
C VAL A 476 2.28 32.26 5.93
N THR A 477 0.98 32.30 6.07
CA THR A 477 0.37 32.04 7.37
C THR A 477 0.40 30.54 7.66
N PRO A 478 0.31 30.09 8.92
CA PRO A 478 0.21 28.67 9.25
C PRO A 478 -0.96 27.97 8.56
N GLU A 479 -2.08 28.68 8.38
CA GLU A 479 -3.28 28.19 7.69
C GLU A 479 -3.07 28.03 6.19
N GLN A 480 -2.37 29.00 5.55
CA GLN A 480 -1.99 28.90 4.14
C GLN A 480 -1.04 27.71 3.91
N LEU A 481 -0.03 27.56 4.78
CA LEU A 481 0.85 26.40 4.71
C LEU A 481 0.04 25.11 4.81
N ARG A 482 -0.87 24.98 5.79
CA ARG A 482 -1.71 23.81 5.93
C ARG A 482 -2.52 23.50 4.65
N LYS A 483 -3.10 24.50 4.00
CA LYS A 483 -3.81 24.32 2.73
C LYS A 483 -2.88 23.78 1.64
N MET A 484 -1.66 24.33 1.52
CA MET A 484 -0.66 23.83 0.57
C MET A 484 -0.31 22.37 0.84
N LEU A 485 -0.14 21.98 2.12
CA LEU A 485 0.14 20.60 2.48
C LEU A 485 -0.99 19.64 2.10
N ILE A 486 -2.25 20.08 2.25
CA ILE A 486 -3.42 19.29 1.83
C ILE A 486 -3.42 19.09 0.31
N GLU A 487 -3.19 20.15 -0.47
CA GLU A 487 -3.14 20.08 -1.93
C GLU A 487 -2.00 19.17 -2.42
N LEU A 488 -0.81 19.29 -1.83
CA LEU A 488 0.35 18.41 -2.12
C LEU A 488 0.05 16.94 -1.80
N GLU A 489 -0.58 16.66 -0.66
CA GLU A 489 -0.93 15.28 -0.28
C GLU A 489 -2.00 14.69 -1.21
N GLN A 490 -3.01 15.46 -1.57
CA GLN A 490 -4.07 15.02 -2.51
C GLN A 490 -3.54 14.73 -3.91
N ALA A 491 -2.47 15.40 -4.31
CA ALA A 491 -1.83 15.19 -5.60
C ALA A 491 -0.71 14.14 -5.57
N TYR A 492 -0.49 13.45 -4.45
CA TYR A 492 0.58 12.46 -4.26
C TYR A 492 2.00 13.00 -4.59
N GLN A 493 2.26 14.27 -4.25
CA GLN A 493 3.56 14.92 -4.47
C GLN A 493 4.55 14.66 -3.33
#